data_7068c6449dbe840e989243091e5740c5
#
_entry.id   7068c6449dbe840e989243091e5740c5
#
_cell.length_a   1.000
_cell.length_b   1.000
_cell.length_c   1.000
_cell.angle_alpha   90.00
_cell.angle_beta   90.00
_cell.angle_gamma   90.00
#
_symmetry.space_group_name_H-M   'P 1'
#
loop_
_entity.id
_entity.type
_entity.pdbx_description
1 polymer ?
#
loop_
_entity_poly.entity_id
_entity_poly.type
_entity_poly.pdbx_seq_one_letter_code
_entity_poly.pdbx_strand_id
1 'polypeptide(L)'
;MSEATVYRLLKAHDLITSPAYTVIKAAEAFHTKTTRPNEMWQTDFTYFKIIGWGWMYLSTVLDDYSRYIIAWKLCTTMRAEDVTDTLDMALAASGCDHANVLHRPRLLSDNGPSYIAGELAEYIEANKMSHVRGAPFHPQTQGKIERWHQTLKNRVLLENYFLPGDLHQQIEAFVEHYN
;
A
#
# COMPACT_ATOMS: atom_id res chain seq x y z
N MET A 1 16.02 -19.85 -33.67
CA MET A 1 16.70 -18.65 -33.15
C MET A 1 17.00 -18.88 -31.67
N SER A 2 18.21 -18.59 -31.20
CA SER A 2 18.51 -18.77 -29.78
C SER A 2 17.93 -17.63 -28.95
N GLU A 3 17.60 -17.90 -27.68
CA GLU A 3 17.06 -16.92 -26.73
C GLU A 3 17.98 -15.67 -26.60
N ALA A 4 19.29 -15.91 -26.61
CA ALA A 4 20.29 -14.83 -26.60
C ALA A 4 20.26 -13.94 -27.86
N THR A 5 19.82 -14.48 -29.01
CA THR A 5 19.67 -13.70 -30.25
C THR A 5 18.42 -12.83 -30.18
N VAL A 6 17.31 -13.38 -29.65
CA VAL A 6 16.07 -12.63 -29.43
C VAL A 6 16.29 -11.49 -28.45
N TYR A 7 16.96 -11.77 -27.32
CA TYR A 7 17.30 -10.74 -26.32
C TYR A 7 18.12 -9.59 -26.91
N ARG A 8 19.18 -9.92 -27.72
CA ARG A 8 20.02 -8.90 -28.36
C ARG A 8 19.24 -8.05 -29.37
N LEU A 9 18.34 -8.66 -30.13
CA LEU A 9 17.48 -7.96 -31.09
C LEU A 9 16.51 -7.03 -30.38
N LEU A 10 15.83 -7.49 -29.34
CA LEU A 10 14.90 -6.68 -28.56
C LEU A 10 15.61 -5.53 -27.85
N LYS A 11 16.81 -5.76 -27.34
CA LYS A 11 17.64 -4.72 -26.72
C LYS A 11 18.12 -3.67 -27.73
N ALA A 12 18.49 -4.08 -28.93
CA ALA A 12 18.93 -3.17 -30.00
C ALA A 12 17.82 -2.25 -30.52
N HIS A 13 16.57 -2.65 -30.32
CA HIS A 13 15.38 -1.88 -30.70
C HIS A 13 14.68 -1.19 -29.52
N ASP A 14 15.35 -1.07 -28.37
CA ASP A 14 14.83 -0.50 -27.11
C ASP A 14 13.48 -1.10 -26.66
N LEU A 15 13.17 -2.31 -27.10
CA LEU A 15 11.96 -3.04 -26.69
C LEU A 15 12.11 -3.77 -25.36
N ILE A 16 13.35 -3.90 -24.85
CA ILE A 16 13.64 -4.29 -23.48
C ILE A 16 14.19 -3.04 -22.80
N THR A 17 13.37 -2.41 -22.00
CA THR A 17 13.86 -1.39 -21.07
C THR A 17 14.87 -2.05 -20.16
N SER A 18 16.16 -1.72 -20.33
CA SER A 18 17.17 -1.96 -19.30
C SER A 18 16.58 -1.39 -18.01
N PRO A 19 16.46 -2.14 -16.91
CA PRO A 19 16.23 -1.50 -15.65
C PRO A 19 17.45 -0.63 -15.42
N ALA A 20 17.35 0.64 -15.79
CA ALA A 20 18.25 1.65 -15.29
C ALA A 20 17.96 1.72 -13.79
N TYR A 21 18.61 0.84 -13.03
CA TYR A 21 18.82 1.10 -11.63
C TYR A 21 19.71 2.33 -11.55
N THR A 22 19.11 3.47 -11.80
CA THR A 22 19.64 4.68 -11.27
C THR A 22 19.47 4.50 -9.78
N VAL A 23 20.52 4.05 -9.10
CA VAL A 23 20.61 4.16 -7.66
C VAL A 23 20.68 5.66 -7.40
N ILE A 24 19.52 6.31 -7.46
CA ILE A 24 19.35 7.61 -6.86
C ILE A 24 19.54 7.30 -5.39
N LYS A 25 20.71 7.63 -4.84
CA LYS A 25 20.91 7.70 -3.39
C LYS A 25 19.66 8.41 -2.89
N ALA A 26 18.88 7.73 -2.04
CA ALA A 26 17.73 8.34 -1.38
C ALA A 26 18.26 9.63 -0.76
N ALA A 27 18.01 10.74 -1.42
CA ALA A 27 18.27 12.02 -0.82
C ALA A 27 17.51 11.99 0.50
N GLU A 28 18.15 12.39 1.57
CA GLU A 28 17.76 12.29 2.97
C GLU A 28 16.40 12.97 3.29
N ALA A 29 15.37 12.72 2.49
CA ALA A 29 14.02 13.26 2.67
C ALA A 29 13.27 12.61 3.85
N PHE A 30 13.79 11.51 4.39
CA PHE A 30 13.30 10.88 5.62
C PHE A 30 14.33 11.01 6.73
N HIS A 31 14.37 12.17 7.34
CA HIS A 31 15.21 12.42 8.52
C HIS A 31 14.77 11.66 9.77
N THR A 32 13.62 10.99 9.77
CA THR A 32 13.14 10.23 10.93
C THR A 32 12.70 8.84 10.53
N LYS A 33 13.62 7.87 10.63
CA LYS A 33 13.25 6.46 10.63
C LYS A 33 12.36 6.20 11.83
N THR A 34 11.30 5.40 11.61
CA THR A 34 10.49 4.88 12.71
C THR A 34 11.33 4.00 13.62
N THR A 35 11.12 4.12 14.93
CA THR A 35 11.89 3.42 15.96
C THR A 35 11.06 2.42 16.74
N ARG A 36 9.76 2.46 16.59
CA ARG A 36 8.79 1.61 17.30
C ARG A 36 7.51 1.41 16.48
N PRO A 37 6.71 0.35 16.78
CA PRO A 37 5.39 0.16 16.18
C PRO A 37 4.45 1.35 16.45
N ASN A 38 3.50 1.57 15.54
CA ASN A 38 2.48 2.62 15.62
C ASN A 38 3.01 4.06 15.67
N GLU A 39 4.25 4.28 15.25
CA GLU A 39 4.79 5.63 15.07
C GLU A 39 4.37 6.26 13.74
N MET A 40 4.36 5.44 12.68
CA MET A 40 3.91 5.83 11.36
C MET A 40 3.26 4.64 10.64
N TRP A 41 2.14 4.89 10.00
CA TRP A 41 1.44 3.94 9.15
C TRP A 41 1.53 4.37 7.70
N GLN A 42 1.82 3.42 6.81
CA GLN A 42 1.71 3.62 5.37
C GLN A 42 0.33 3.14 4.91
N THR A 43 -0.33 3.91 4.07
CA THR A 43 -1.58 3.52 3.43
C THR A 43 -1.50 3.71 1.93
N ASP A 44 -2.05 2.76 1.19
CA ASP A 44 -2.10 2.79 -0.26
C ASP A 44 -3.18 1.83 -0.78
N PHE A 45 -3.62 2.07 -2.01
CA PHE A 45 -4.50 1.16 -2.74
C PHE A 45 -3.72 0.30 -3.72
N THR A 46 -4.09 -0.98 -3.79
CA THR A 46 -3.77 -1.81 -4.94
C THR A 46 -5.04 -2.40 -5.53
N TYR A 47 -4.99 -2.97 -6.73
CA TYR A 47 -6.18 -3.41 -7.43
C TYR A 47 -6.01 -4.81 -8.02
N PHE A 48 -7.13 -5.52 -8.12
CA PHE A 48 -7.27 -6.84 -8.71
C PHE A 48 -8.43 -6.85 -9.70
N LYS A 49 -8.29 -7.58 -10.79
CA LYS A 49 -9.36 -7.74 -11.77
C LYS A 49 -9.98 -9.13 -11.62
N ILE A 50 -11.29 -9.18 -11.44
CA ILE A 50 -12.06 -10.42 -11.45
C ILE A 50 -12.83 -10.50 -12.76
N ILE A 51 -12.61 -11.56 -13.54
CA ILE A 51 -13.28 -11.75 -14.81
C ILE A 51 -14.78 -11.90 -14.57
N GLY A 52 -15.58 -11.09 -15.26
CA GLY A 52 -17.03 -11.05 -15.09
C GLY A 52 -17.55 -10.12 -13.97
N TRP A 53 -16.69 -9.68 -13.04
CA TRP A 53 -17.06 -8.79 -11.93
C TRP A 53 -16.48 -7.38 -12.06
N GLY A 54 -15.29 -7.24 -12.66
CA GLY A 54 -14.63 -5.94 -12.81
C GLY A 54 -13.44 -5.77 -11.88
N TRP A 55 -13.17 -4.51 -11.51
CA TRP A 55 -12.05 -4.15 -10.65
C TRP A 55 -12.44 -4.13 -9.18
N MET A 56 -11.59 -4.72 -8.36
CA MET A 56 -11.64 -4.64 -6.90
C MET A 56 -10.40 -3.91 -6.42
N TYR A 57 -10.56 -3.11 -5.39
CA TYR A 57 -9.51 -2.27 -4.83
C TYR A 57 -9.23 -2.70 -3.39
N LEU A 58 -7.98 -2.89 -3.07
CA LEU A 58 -7.54 -3.25 -1.73
C LEU A 58 -6.93 -2.03 -1.07
N SER A 59 -7.63 -1.48 -0.10
CA SER A 59 -7.11 -0.48 0.83
C SER A 59 -6.30 -1.20 1.90
N THR A 60 -5.11 -0.70 2.22
CA THR A 60 -4.20 -1.33 3.20
C THR A 60 -3.61 -0.31 4.14
N VAL A 61 -3.46 -0.69 5.40
CA VAL A 61 -2.69 0.04 6.41
C VAL A 61 -1.57 -0.85 6.94
N LEU A 62 -0.34 -0.42 6.72
CA LEU A 62 0.89 -1.12 7.10
C LEU A 62 1.67 -0.30 8.12
N ASP A 63 2.11 -0.93 9.20
CA ASP A 63 3.03 -0.29 10.15
C ASP A 63 4.43 -0.14 9.56
N ASP A 64 4.94 1.08 9.52
CA ASP A 64 6.22 1.37 8.87
C ASP A 64 7.41 0.70 9.56
N TYR A 65 7.36 0.53 10.88
CA TYR A 65 8.45 -0.06 11.65
C TYR A 65 8.49 -1.58 11.49
N SER A 66 7.40 -2.25 11.88
CA SER A 66 7.32 -3.73 11.89
C SER A 66 7.04 -4.34 10.53
N ARG A 67 6.43 -3.56 9.61
CA ARG A 67 5.83 -3.99 8.34
C ARG A 67 4.59 -4.86 8.51
N TYR A 68 4.05 -4.93 9.69
CA TYR A 68 2.82 -5.64 10.00
C TYR A 68 1.64 -5.00 9.26
N ILE A 69 0.78 -5.79 8.66
CA ILE A 69 -0.47 -5.33 8.05
C ILE A 69 -1.48 -5.21 9.17
N ILE A 70 -1.77 -3.95 9.56
CA ILE A 70 -2.65 -3.67 10.70
C ILE A 70 -4.11 -3.89 10.30
N ALA A 71 -4.47 -3.39 9.12
CA ALA A 71 -5.80 -3.55 8.57
C ALA A 71 -5.78 -3.53 7.06
N TRP A 72 -6.78 -4.13 6.46
CA TRP A 72 -7.02 -4.09 5.03
C TRP A 72 -8.51 -4.25 4.74
N LYS A 73 -8.97 -3.69 3.63
CA LYS A 73 -10.36 -3.76 3.17
C LYS A 73 -10.40 -3.93 1.66
N LEU A 74 -11.17 -4.90 1.18
CA LEU A 74 -11.46 -5.08 -0.24
C LEU A 74 -12.67 -4.24 -0.61
N CYS A 75 -12.50 -3.28 -1.53
CA CYS A 75 -13.47 -2.27 -1.88
C CYS A 75 -13.84 -2.37 -3.36
N THR A 76 -14.99 -1.84 -3.72
CA THR A 76 -15.41 -1.65 -5.12
C THR A 76 -15.05 -0.28 -5.67
N THR A 77 -14.60 0.63 -4.82
CA THR A 77 -14.16 1.99 -5.15
C THR A 77 -12.83 2.33 -4.47
N MET A 78 -12.28 3.50 -4.80
CA MET A 78 -11.11 4.07 -4.11
C MET A 78 -11.50 5.48 -3.60
N ARG A 79 -12.51 5.56 -2.76
CA ARG A 79 -12.95 6.84 -2.19
C ARG A 79 -12.26 7.12 -0.86
N ALA A 80 -12.35 8.36 -0.40
CA ALA A 80 -11.86 8.73 0.94
C ALA A 80 -12.54 7.92 2.05
N GLU A 81 -13.83 7.60 1.90
CA GLU A 81 -14.60 6.74 2.78
C GLU A 81 -13.98 5.32 2.92
N ASP A 82 -13.50 4.72 1.82
CA ASP A 82 -12.82 3.43 1.86
C ASP A 82 -11.51 3.50 2.65
N VAL A 83 -10.82 4.64 2.61
CA VAL A 83 -9.59 4.88 3.40
C VAL A 83 -9.95 5.04 4.87
N THR A 84 -10.96 5.86 5.21
CA THR A 84 -11.36 6.11 6.60
C THR A 84 -11.86 4.84 7.28
N ASP A 85 -12.66 4.02 6.59
CA ASP A 85 -13.10 2.72 7.09
C ASP A 85 -11.91 1.79 7.41
N THR A 86 -10.90 1.76 6.52
CA THR A 86 -9.70 0.96 6.76
C THR A 86 -8.87 1.50 7.93
N LEU A 87 -8.84 2.82 8.11
CA LEU A 87 -8.18 3.46 9.26
C LEU A 87 -8.91 3.18 10.57
N ASP A 88 -10.25 3.16 10.59
CA ASP A 88 -11.03 2.77 11.77
C ASP A 88 -10.71 1.33 12.20
N MET A 89 -10.65 0.41 11.24
CA MET A 89 -10.22 -0.96 11.50
C MET A 89 -8.78 -1.00 12.06
N ALA A 90 -7.87 -0.19 11.52
CA ALA A 90 -6.49 -0.14 11.99
C ALA A 90 -6.37 0.47 13.39
N LEU A 91 -7.12 1.52 13.69
CA LEU A 91 -7.17 2.13 15.03
C LEU A 91 -7.68 1.14 16.07
N ALA A 92 -8.78 0.44 15.77
CA ALA A 92 -9.34 -0.58 16.64
C ALA A 92 -8.38 -1.76 16.85
N ALA A 93 -7.79 -2.30 15.77
CA ALA A 93 -6.88 -3.44 15.85
C ALA A 93 -5.57 -3.12 16.60
N SER A 94 -5.06 -1.90 16.50
CA SER A 94 -3.84 -1.47 17.18
C SER A 94 -4.07 -0.96 18.61
N GLY A 95 -5.33 -0.74 19.02
CA GLY A 95 -5.68 -0.09 20.28
C GLY A 95 -5.31 1.40 20.33
N CYS A 96 -4.94 1.99 19.19
CA CYS A 96 -4.59 3.41 19.11
C CYS A 96 -5.81 4.34 19.21
N ASP A 97 -7.03 3.82 19.18
CA ASP A 97 -8.28 4.55 19.42
C ASP A 97 -8.56 4.85 20.90
N HIS A 98 -7.90 4.13 21.82
CA HIS A 98 -8.13 4.31 23.25
C HIS A 98 -7.76 5.72 23.75
N ALA A 99 -8.57 6.24 24.67
CA ALA A 99 -8.42 7.60 25.22
C ALA A 99 -7.07 7.89 25.90
N ASN A 100 -6.41 6.84 26.40
CA ASN A 100 -5.14 6.93 27.12
C ASN A 100 -3.90 6.93 26.20
N VAL A 101 -4.07 6.78 24.88
CA VAL A 101 -2.95 6.78 23.95
C VAL A 101 -2.49 8.22 23.69
N LEU A 102 -1.31 8.54 24.16
CA LEU A 102 -0.73 9.89 24.03
C LEU A 102 -0.19 10.18 22.63
N HIS A 103 0.18 9.14 21.88
CA HIS A 103 0.78 9.27 20.56
C HIS A 103 -0.08 8.57 19.53
N ARG A 104 -0.67 9.34 18.64
CA ARG A 104 -1.36 8.82 17.46
C ARG A 104 -0.36 8.58 16.34
N PRO A 105 -0.54 7.53 15.52
CA PRO A 105 0.34 7.27 14.39
C PRO A 105 0.25 8.41 13.35
N ARG A 106 1.36 8.68 12.69
CA ARG A 106 1.38 9.55 11.52
C ARG A 106 0.96 8.72 10.31
N LEU A 107 0.06 9.23 9.50
CA LEU A 107 -0.34 8.58 8.26
C LEU A 107 0.57 9.05 7.12
N LEU A 108 1.14 8.12 6.38
CA LEU A 108 1.90 8.36 5.16
C LEU A 108 1.13 7.79 3.97
N SER A 109 0.78 8.63 3.01
CA SER A 109 0.13 8.26 1.76
C SER A 109 0.81 8.88 0.54
N ASP A 110 0.38 8.46 -0.63
CA ASP A 110 0.65 9.19 -1.87
C ASP A 110 -0.23 10.46 -2.00
N ASN A 111 -0.22 11.07 -3.19
CA ASN A 111 -1.05 12.23 -3.52
C ASN A 111 -2.29 11.85 -4.36
N GLY A 112 -2.76 10.61 -4.25
CA GLY A 112 -3.97 10.15 -4.93
C GLY A 112 -5.22 10.95 -4.52
N PRO A 113 -6.25 10.99 -5.38
CA PRO A 113 -7.48 11.76 -5.12
C PRO A 113 -8.12 11.45 -3.77
N SER A 114 -8.12 10.19 -3.34
CA SER A 114 -8.67 9.76 -2.06
C SER A 114 -7.94 10.34 -0.86
N TYR A 115 -6.63 10.58 -1.00
CA TYR A 115 -5.76 11.07 0.06
C TYR A 115 -5.66 12.59 0.15
N ILE A 116 -6.14 13.31 -0.88
CA ILE A 116 -6.23 14.78 -0.87
C ILE A 116 -7.63 15.28 -0.58
N ALA A 117 -8.61 14.40 -0.45
CA ALA A 117 -10.00 14.74 -0.15
C ALA A 117 -10.14 15.42 1.21
N GLY A 118 -11.00 16.44 1.29
CA GLY A 118 -11.28 17.16 2.52
C GLY A 118 -11.83 16.27 3.63
N GLU A 119 -12.66 15.29 3.28
CA GLU A 119 -13.24 14.29 4.19
C GLU A 119 -12.15 13.51 4.95
N LEU A 120 -11.08 13.10 4.28
CA LEU A 120 -9.95 12.43 4.95
C LEU A 120 -9.19 13.39 5.86
N ALA A 121 -9.03 14.66 5.48
CA ALA A 121 -8.36 15.65 6.32
C ALA A 121 -9.14 15.89 7.62
N GLU A 122 -10.47 16.04 7.54
CA GLU A 122 -11.37 16.17 8.69
C GLU A 122 -11.29 14.93 9.61
N TYR A 123 -11.30 13.74 9.02
CA TYR A 123 -11.15 12.49 9.76
C TYR A 123 -9.82 12.40 10.52
N ILE A 124 -8.72 12.75 9.87
CA ILE A 124 -7.37 12.72 10.46
C ILE A 124 -7.29 13.71 11.65
N GLU A 125 -7.85 14.91 11.48
CA GLU A 125 -7.90 15.92 12.55
C GLU A 125 -8.76 15.44 13.72
N ALA A 126 -9.95 14.90 13.46
CA ALA A 126 -10.86 14.38 14.48
C ALA A 126 -10.20 13.26 15.32
N ASN A 127 -9.37 12.41 14.69
CA ASN A 127 -8.64 11.33 15.34
C ASN A 127 -7.29 11.77 15.92
N LYS A 128 -6.95 13.07 15.88
CA LYS A 128 -5.67 13.64 16.38
C LYS A 128 -4.45 12.98 15.75
N MET A 129 -4.59 12.51 14.53
CA MET A 129 -3.50 11.97 13.72
C MET A 129 -2.82 13.11 12.93
N SER A 130 -1.66 12.86 12.39
CA SER A 130 -1.02 13.74 11.41
C SER A 130 -0.86 13.04 10.07
N HIS A 131 -0.98 13.79 8.99
CA HIS A 131 -0.86 13.28 7.64
C HIS A 131 0.40 13.80 6.96
N VAL A 132 1.22 12.88 6.49
CA VAL A 132 2.41 13.16 5.67
C VAL A 132 2.15 12.58 4.29
N ARG A 133 2.23 13.41 3.27
CA ARG A 133 2.12 12.97 1.88
C ARG A 133 3.49 12.87 1.24
N GLY A 134 3.68 11.83 0.43
CA GLY A 134 4.90 11.67 -0.34
C GLY A 134 5.18 12.92 -1.20
N ALA A 135 6.44 13.34 -1.27
CA ALA A 135 6.78 14.43 -2.17
C ALA A 135 6.50 14.00 -3.62
N PRO A 136 5.95 14.91 -4.47
CA PRO A 136 5.76 14.61 -5.88
C PRO A 136 7.08 14.13 -6.51
N PHE A 137 7.02 13.06 -7.30
CA PHE A 137 8.17 12.46 -7.98
C PHE A 137 9.21 11.76 -7.07
N HIS A 138 8.91 11.48 -5.80
CA HIS A 138 9.74 10.68 -4.91
C HIS A 138 9.06 9.35 -4.52
N PRO A 139 9.06 8.32 -5.40
CA PRO A 139 8.39 7.04 -5.16
C PRO A 139 8.97 6.24 -3.99
N GLN A 140 10.17 6.57 -3.53
CA GLN A 140 10.86 5.85 -2.46
C GLN A 140 10.20 5.98 -1.08
N THR A 141 9.26 6.91 -0.94
CA THR A 141 8.61 7.23 0.34
C THR A 141 7.71 6.11 0.84
N GLN A 142 7.09 5.35 -0.06
CA GLN A 142 6.16 4.26 0.22
C GLN A 142 6.68 2.86 -0.17
N GLY A 143 7.96 2.72 -0.41
CA GLY A 143 8.56 1.48 -0.91
C GLY A 143 8.29 0.22 -0.07
N LYS A 144 7.86 0.35 1.20
CA LYS A 144 7.50 -0.79 2.05
C LYS A 144 6.12 -1.35 1.67
N ILE A 145 5.11 -0.48 1.55
CA ILE A 145 3.77 -0.89 1.17
C ILE A 145 3.71 -1.32 -0.30
N GLU A 146 4.46 -0.66 -1.19
CA GLU A 146 4.59 -1.07 -2.59
C GLU A 146 5.17 -2.48 -2.71
N ARG A 147 6.22 -2.79 -1.94
CA ARG A 147 6.82 -4.13 -1.90
C ARG A 147 5.85 -5.17 -1.37
N TRP A 148 5.08 -4.83 -0.36
CA TRP A 148 4.05 -5.72 0.16
C TRP A 148 2.98 -5.99 -0.90
N HIS A 149 2.46 -4.96 -1.58
CA HIS A 149 1.51 -5.11 -2.68
C HIS A 149 2.06 -5.99 -3.80
N GLN A 150 3.34 -5.83 -4.15
CA GLN A 150 3.97 -6.67 -5.16
C GLN A 150 4.05 -8.14 -4.70
N THR A 151 4.41 -8.36 -3.44
CA THR A 151 4.49 -9.73 -2.87
C THR A 151 3.11 -10.38 -2.83
N LEU A 152 2.09 -9.66 -2.38
CA LEU A 152 0.70 -10.11 -2.38
C LEU A 152 0.23 -10.46 -3.82
N LYS A 153 0.44 -9.56 -4.76
CA LYS A 153 0.06 -9.77 -6.17
C LYS A 153 0.74 -11.00 -6.76
N ASN A 154 2.03 -11.18 -6.53
CA ASN A 154 2.77 -12.33 -7.02
C ASN A 154 2.21 -13.65 -6.47
N ARG A 155 1.64 -13.65 -5.27
CA ARG A 155 1.02 -14.85 -4.68
C ARG A 155 -0.42 -15.04 -5.15
N VAL A 156 -1.25 -14.01 -4.99
CA VAL A 156 -2.69 -14.07 -5.28
C VAL A 156 -2.97 -14.28 -6.77
N LEU A 157 -2.16 -13.69 -7.67
CA LEU A 157 -2.33 -13.87 -9.12
C LEU A 157 -1.96 -15.28 -9.63
N LEU A 158 -1.29 -16.09 -8.82
CA LEU A 158 -1.03 -17.51 -9.13
C LEU A 158 -2.23 -18.40 -8.84
N GLU A 159 -3.14 -17.95 -8.00
CA GLU A 159 -4.35 -18.67 -7.65
C GLU A 159 -5.51 -18.22 -8.55
N ASN A 160 -6.43 -19.13 -8.81
CA ASN A 160 -7.64 -18.79 -9.54
C ASN A 160 -8.70 -18.26 -8.56
N TYR A 161 -9.18 -17.07 -8.78
CA TYR A 161 -10.32 -16.50 -8.07
C TYR A 161 -11.36 -16.02 -9.07
N PHE A 162 -12.61 -16.42 -8.86
CA PHE A 162 -13.72 -16.12 -9.76
C PHE A 162 -14.76 -15.20 -9.14
N LEU A 163 -14.80 -15.14 -7.81
CA LEU A 163 -15.73 -14.33 -7.06
C LEU A 163 -14.97 -13.38 -6.13
N PRO A 164 -15.56 -12.23 -5.76
CA PRO A 164 -14.98 -11.34 -4.75
C PRO A 164 -14.69 -12.03 -3.41
N GLY A 165 -15.52 -13.00 -3.02
CA GLY A 165 -15.33 -13.81 -1.82
C GLY A 165 -14.09 -14.70 -1.89
N ASP A 166 -13.80 -15.29 -3.04
CA ASP A 166 -12.59 -16.10 -3.24
C ASP A 166 -11.34 -15.23 -3.09
N LEU A 167 -11.34 -14.05 -3.73
CA LEU A 167 -10.24 -13.09 -3.63
C LEU A 167 -10.04 -12.63 -2.18
N HIS A 168 -11.13 -12.36 -1.46
CA HIS A 168 -11.08 -11.96 -0.06
C HIS A 168 -10.40 -13.04 0.80
N GLN A 169 -10.82 -14.30 0.68
CA GLN A 169 -10.25 -15.42 1.43
C GLN A 169 -8.75 -15.61 1.12
N GLN A 170 -8.33 -15.45 -0.13
CA GLN A 170 -6.92 -15.56 -0.49
C GLN A 170 -6.07 -14.43 0.09
N ILE A 171 -6.61 -13.21 0.11
CA ILE A 171 -5.93 -12.06 0.73
C ILE A 171 -5.83 -12.29 2.25
N GLU A 172 -6.90 -12.71 2.89
CA GLU A 172 -6.95 -13.02 4.32
C GLU A 172 -5.91 -14.06 4.71
N ALA A 173 -5.90 -15.21 4.04
CA ALA A 173 -4.92 -16.27 4.27
C ALA A 173 -3.48 -15.81 4.03
N PHE A 174 -3.27 -14.95 3.02
CA PHE A 174 -1.96 -14.39 2.76
C PHE A 174 -1.52 -13.43 3.87
N VAL A 175 -2.39 -12.53 4.33
CA VAL A 175 -2.08 -11.58 5.41
C VAL A 175 -1.77 -12.32 6.70
N GLU A 176 -2.55 -13.33 7.06
CA GLU A 176 -2.28 -14.19 8.25
C GLU A 176 -0.90 -14.85 8.18
N HIS A 177 -0.50 -15.30 7.01
CA HIS A 177 0.83 -15.89 6.81
C HIS A 177 1.96 -14.87 6.81
N TYR A 178 1.69 -13.66 6.32
CA TYR A 178 2.68 -12.60 6.19
C TYR A 178 3.02 -11.94 7.52
N ASN A 179 2.04 -11.77 8.39
CA ASN A 179 2.13 -11.17 9.71
C ASN A 179 2.76 -12.10 10.74
#